data_e80db542a4b56f1c3248de2fd2c9594e
#
_entry.id   e80db542a4b56f1c3248de2fd2c9594e
#
_cell.length_a   1.000
_cell.length_b   1.000
_cell.length_c   1.000
_cell.angle_alpha   90.00
_cell.angle_beta   90.00
_cell.angle_gamma   90.00
#
_symmetry.space_group_name_H-M   'P 1'
#
loop_
_entity.id
_entity.type
_entity.pdbx_description
1 polymer ?
#
loop_
_entity_poly.entity_id
_entity_poly.type
_entity_poly.pdbx_seq_one_letter_code
_entity_poly.pdbx_strand_id
1 'polypeptide(L)'
;MAISVKLEAFEGPLDLLLHLIEKNKVDIYDIPIVMITEQYLDYIKAMETEDMNVMSEFLVMAATLLDIKCRMLLPKEVNEEGEEEDPRAELVQKLLEYKMYKYMAYELKDRQVDAAKTWFKDKTLPKEIEDYRPPIDMQEFCLLYTSDAADE
;
A
#
# COMPACT_ATOMS: atom_id res chain seq x y z
N MET A 1 -7.29 -33.22 14.05
CA MET A 1 -6.01 -32.49 14.02
C MET A 1 -6.19 -31.34 13.06
N ALA A 2 -6.28 -30.11 13.58
CA ALA A 2 -6.26 -28.93 12.74
C ALA A 2 -4.82 -28.77 12.24
N ILE A 3 -4.60 -28.91 10.94
CA ILE A 3 -3.35 -28.51 10.32
C ILE A 3 -3.31 -27.00 10.43
N SER A 4 -2.48 -26.49 11.35
CA SER A 4 -2.16 -25.06 11.41
C SER A 4 -1.43 -24.71 10.11
N VAL A 5 -2.19 -24.31 9.10
CA VAL A 5 -1.63 -23.68 7.92
C VAL A 5 -1.09 -22.33 8.42
N LYS A 6 0.23 -22.20 8.46
CA LYS A 6 0.86 -20.88 8.66
C LYS A 6 0.39 -20.00 7.52
N LEU A 7 -0.60 -19.16 7.80
CA LEU A 7 -1.04 -18.15 6.85
C LEU A 7 0.16 -17.23 6.59
N GLU A 8 0.51 -17.07 5.32
CA GLU A 8 1.52 -16.10 4.91
C GLU A 8 1.06 -14.72 5.39
N ALA A 9 1.95 -14.01 6.08
CA ALA A 9 1.67 -12.65 6.51
C ALA A 9 1.78 -11.74 5.28
N PHE A 10 0.64 -11.16 4.86
CA PHE A 10 0.60 -10.16 3.79
C PHE A 10 0.78 -8.76 4.37
N GLU A 11 1.47 -7.91 3.64
CA GLU A 11 1.71 -6.52 4.03
C GLU A 11 0.44 -5.65 3.93
N GLY A 12 -0.60 -6.16 3.26
CA GLY A 12 -1.88 -5.47 3.11
C GLY A 12 -2.81 -6.15 2.12
N PRO A 13 -4.02 -5.61 1.91
CA PRO A 13 -5.03 -6.21 1.04
C PRO A 13 -4.60 -6.29 -0.43
N LEU A 14 -3.84 -5.33 -0.95
CA LEU A 14 -3.32 -5.36 -2.32
C LEU A 14 -2.29 -6.47 -2.51
N ASP A 15 -1.48 -6.75 -1.48
CA ASP A 15 -0.50 -7.85 -1.51
C ASP A 15 -1.21 -9.20 -1.58
N LEU A 16 -2.26 -9.39 -0.80
CA LEU A 16 -3.10 -10.58 -0.85
C LEU A 16 -3.74 -10.76 -2.23
N LEU A 17 -4.29 -9.68 -2.83
CA LEU A 17 -4.88 -9.73 -4.17
C LEU A 17 -3.86 -10.11 -5.24
N LEU A 18 -2.66 -9.53 -5.22
CA LEU A 18 -1.59 -9.91 -6.15
C LEU A 18 -1.22 -11.38 -6.00
N HIS A 19 -1.10 -11.88 -4.75
CA HIS A 19 -0.84 -13.29 -4.50
C HIS A 19 -1.94 -14.19 -5.09
N LEU A 20 -3.23 -13.84 -4.92
CA LEU A 20 -4.34 -14.60 -5.49
C LEU A 20 -4.34 -14.58 -7.03
N ILE A 21 -4.02 -13.44 -7.64
CA ILE A 21 -3.91 -13.29 -9.10
C ILE A 21 -2.78 -14.20 -9.62
N GLU A 22 -1.62 -14.16 -9.01
CA GLU A 22 -0.46 -14.98 -9.39
C GLU A 22 -0.72 -16.48 -9.16
N LYS A 23 -1.32 -16.85 -8.02
CA LYS A 23 -1.67 -18.23 -7.69
C LYS A 23 -2.64 -18.85 -8.70
N ASN A 24 -3.61 -18.08 -9.15
CA ASN A 24 -4.60 -18.53 -10.15
C ASN A 24 -4.10 -18.33 -11.60
N LYS A 25 -2.94 -17.71 -11.80
CA LYS A 25 -2.36 -17.41 -13.12
C LYS A 25 -3.33 -16.64 -14.04
N VAL A 26 -4.08 -15.71 -13.45
CA VAL A 26 -5.02 -14.86 -14.19
C VAL A 26 -4.37 -13.55 -14.60
N ASP A 27 -4.90 -12.95 -15.66
CA ASP A 27 -4.42 -11.66 -16.14
C ASP A 27 -4.86 -10.54 -15.19
N ILE A 28 -3.90 -9.69 -14.80
CA ILE A 28 -4.16 -8.52 -13.96
C ILE A 28 -5.05 -7.48 -14.65
N TYR A 29 -5.06 -7.46 -16.01
CA TYR A 29 -5.91 -6.58 -16.79
C TYR A 29 -7.32 -7.12 -17.00
N ASP A 30 -7.54 -8.43 -16.75
CA ASP A 30 -8.86 -9.07 -16.85
C ASP A 30 -9.10 -10.00 -15.68
N ILE A 31 -9.27 -9.40 -14.51
CA ILE A 31 -9.45 -10.12 -13.25
C ILE A 31 -10.83 -10.78 -13.21
N PRO A 32 -10.93 -12.11 -13.02
CA PRO A 32 -12.20 -12.79 -12.79
C PRO A 32 -12.72 -12.46 -11.39
N ILE A 33 -13.41 -11.31 -11.27
CA ILE A 33 -13.74 -10.67 -9.99
C ILE A 33 -14.53 -11.59 -9.05
N VAL A 34 -15.43 -12.40 -9.58
CA VAL A 34 -16.25 -13.31 -8.78
C VAL A 34 -15.38 -14.31 -8.03
N MET A 35 -14.49 -14.99 -8.75
CA MET A 35 -13.59 -16.01 -8.20
C MET A 35 -12.59 -15.40 -7.20
N ILE A 36 -11.98 -14.27 -7.57
CA ILE A 36 -11.00 -13.61 -6.70
C ILE A 36 -11.65 -13.07 -5.43
N THR A 37 -12.86 -12.50 -5.52
CA THR A 37 -13.60 -12.04 -4.35
C THR A 37 -13.91 -13.20 -3.37
N GLU A 38 -14.33 -14.35 -3.86
CA GLU A 38 -14.63 -15.50 -3.01
C GLU A 38 -13.37 -16.01 -2.30
N GLN A 39 -12.27 -16.19 -3.02
CA GLN A 39 -10.99 -16.58 -2.42
C GLN A 39 -10.46 -15.56 -1.41
N TYR A 40 -10.62 -14.26 -1.71
CA TYR A 40 -10.23 -13.18 -0.81
C TYR A 40 -11.03 -13.24 0.52
N LEU A 41 -12.34 -13.39 0.43
CA LEU A 41 -13.19 -13.50 1.61
C LEU A 41 -12.88 -14.74 2.45
N ASP A 42 -12.61 -15.88 1.82
CA ASP A 42 -12.24 -17.11 2.51
C ASP A 42 -10.90 -16.95 3.24
N TYR A 43 -9.97 -16.20 2.62
CA TYR A 43 -8.69 -15.89 3.24
C TYR A 43 -8.84 -15.01 4.48
N ILE A 44 -9.67 -13.95 4.40
CA ILE A 44 -9.95 -13.08 5.55
C ILE A 44 -10.62 -13.86 6.70
N LYS A 45 -11.58 -14.73 6.40
CA LYS A 45 -12.24 -15.56 7.41
C LYS A 45 -11.25 -16.48 8.14
N ALA A 46 -10.21 -16.92 7.45
CA ALA A 46 -9.17 -17.77 8.02
C ALA A 46 -8.06 -16.99 8.73
N MET A 47 -8.00 -15.65 8.57
CA MET A 47 -7.03 -14.80 9.26
C MET A 47 -7.38 -14.69 10.74
N GLU A 48 -6.51 -15.19 11.61
CA GLU A 48 -6.53 -14.93 13.05
C GLU A 48 -5.64 -13.72 13.33
N THR A 49 -6.19 -12.51 13.28
CA THR A 49 -5.47 -11.30 13.63
C THR A 49 -6.17 -10.59 14.79
N GLU A 50 -5.39 -10.22 15.78
CA GLU A 50 -5.85 -9.44 16.93
C GLU A 50 -5.77 -7.92 16.66
N ASP A 51 -5.05 -7.52 15.60
CA ASP A 51 -4.90 -6.11 15.24
C ASP A 51 -6.09 -5.62 14.42
N MET A 52 -6.94 -4.83 15.07
CA MET A 52 -8.14 -4.24 14.49
C MET A 52 -7.84 -3.26 13.34
N ASN A 53 -6.69 -2.59 13.37
CA ASN A 53 -6.32 -1.64 12.32
C ASN A 53 -5.98 -2.38 11.03
N VAL A 54 -5.17 -3.43 11.14
CA VAL A 54 -4.83 -4.29 10.00
C VAL A 54 -6.11 -4.92 9.44
N MET A 55 -6.98 -5.46 10.29
CA MET A 55 -8.24 -6.07 9.85
C MET A 55 -9.14 -5.07 9.13
N SER A 56 -9.17 -3.80 9.56
CA SER A 56 -10.03 -2.79 8.95
C SER A 56 -9.69 -2.54 7.48
N GLU A 57 -8.41 -2.51 7.11
CA GLU A 57 -7.97 -2.33 5.72
C GLU A 57 -8.43 -3.50 4.82
N PHE A 58 -8.34 -4.72 5.34
CA PHE A 58 -8.83 -5.91 4.62
C PHE A 58 -10.35 -5.89 4.43
N LEU A 59 -11.10 -5.42 5.43
CA LEU A 59 -12.55 -5.30 5.34
C LEU A 59 -13.00 -4.22 4.36
N VAL A 60 -12.30 -3.09 4.30
CA VAL A 60 -12.55 -2.04 3.30
C VAL A 60 -12.35 -2.59 1.88
N MET A 61 -11.27 -3.33 1.66
CA MET A 61 -11.04 -3.97 0.35
C MET A 61 -12.11 -5.03 0.04
N ALA A 62 -12.56 -5.82 1.02
CA ALA A 62 -13.64 -6.76 0.84
C ALA A 62 -14.94 -6.07 0.36
N ALA A 63 -15.28 -4.93 0.97
CA ALA A 63 -16.43 -4.12 0.54
C ALA A 63 -16.27 -3.59 -0.89
N THR A 64 -15.06 -3.13 -1.25
CA THR A 64 -14.74 -2.68 -2.61
C THR A 64 -14.90 -3.81 -3.63
N LEU A 65 -14.40 -5.01 -3.32
CA LEU A 65 -14.54 -6.17 -4.21
C LEU A 65 -15.99 -6.59 -4.40
N LEU A 66 -16.81 -6.54 -3.33
CA LEU A 66 -18.24 -6.82 -3.41
C LEU A 66 -18.99 -5.78 -4.24
N ASP A 67 -18.64 -4.50 -4.12
CA ASP A 67 -19.22 -3.43 -4.95
C ASP A 67 -18.90 -3.66 -6.43
N ILE A 68 -17.63 -3.90 -6.77
CA ILE A 68 -17.22 -4.22 -8.14
C ILE A 68 -17.96 -5.46 -8.67
N LYS A 69 -18.05 -6.52 -7.85
CA LYS A 69 -18.80 -7.74 -8.22
C LYS A 69 -20.26 -7.43 -8.52
N CYS A 70 -20.92 -6.61 -7.70
CA CYS A 70 -22.31 -6.21 -7.93
C CYS A 70 -22.46 -5.42 -9.23
N ARG A 71 -21.60 -4.43 -9.49
CA ARG A 71 -21.65 -3.63 -10.72
C ARG A 71 -21.43 -4.49 -11.97
N MET A 72 -20.52 -5.46 -11.91
CA MET A 72 -20.27 -6.37 -13.04
C MET A 72 -21.42 -7.33 -13.34
N LEU A 73 -22.27 -7.64 -12.34
CA LEU A 73 -23.45 -8.51 -12.50
C LEU A 73 -24.70 -7.73 -12.92
N LEU A 74 -24.69 -6.41 -12.80
CA LEU A 74 -25.75 -5.53 -13.27
C LEU A 74 -25.57 -5.18 -14.76
N PRO A 75 -26.64 -4.73 -15.44
CA PRO A 75 -26.51 -4.13 -16.76
C PRO A 75 -25.49 -2.98 -16.72
N LYS A 76 -24.62 -2.91 -17.71
CA LYS A 76 -23.56 -1.91 -17.75
C LYS A 76 -24.14 -0.50 -17.77
N GLU A 77 -23.64 0.34 -16.88
CA GLU A 77 -23.92 1.76 -16.90
C GLU A 77 -23.06 2.41 -17.99
N VAL A 78 -23.66 3.30 -18.75
CA VAL A 78 -22.98 4.06 -19.81
C VAL A 78 -22.78 5.47 -19.26
N ASN A 79 -21.57 6.00 -19.31
CA ASN A 79 -21.27 7.36 -18.87
C ASN A 79 -21.94 8.40 -19.81
N GLU A 80 -21.88 9.69 -19.45
CA GLU A 80 -22.47 10.79 -20.24
C GLU A 80 -21.90 10.87 -21.67
N GLU A 81 -20.72 10.28 -21.90
CA GLU A 81 -20.02 10.23 -23.20
C GLU A 81 -20.39 8.98 -24.02
N GLY A 82 -21.21 8.08 -23.48
CA GLY A 82 -21.64 6.86 -24.15
C GLY A 82 -20.64 5.70 -24.09
N GLU A 83 -19.62 5.79 -23.22
CA GLU A 83 -18.62 4.75 -23.01
C GLU A 83 -18.99 3.84 -21.83
N GLU A 84 -18.74 2.54 -21.99
CA GLU A 84 -18.89 1.56 -20.92
C GLU A 84 -17.71 1.68 -19.96
N GLU A 85 -17.96 2.05 -18.72
CA GLU A 85 -16.93 2.08 -17.68
C GLU A 85 -16.74 0.68 -17.10
N ASP A 86 -15.49 0.17 -17.09
CA ASP A 86 -15.17 -1.09 -16.41
C ASP A 86 -15.01 -0.82 -14.91
N PRO A 87 -15.89 -1.36 -14.06
CA PRO A 87 -15.82 -1.12 -12.61
C PRO A 87 -14.53 -1.63 -11.97
N ARG A 88 -13.74 -2.45 -12.67
CA ARG A 88 -12.45 -2.97 -12.20
C ARG A 88 -11.27 -2.02 -12.44
N ALA A 89 -11.44 -1.00 -13.30
CA ALA A 89 -10.34 -0.17 -13.79
C ALA A 89 -9.52 0.47 -12.66
N GLU A 90 -10.17 1.04 -11.65
CA GLU A 90 -9.51 1.64 -10.50
C GLU A 90 -8.71 0.62 -9.69
N LEU A 91 -9.27 -0.58 -9.47
CA LEU A 91 -8.58 -1.66 -8.76
C LEU A 91 -7.35 -2.14 -9.53
N VAL A 92 -7.46 -2.33 -10.84
CA VAL A 92 -6.35 -2.73 -11.71
C VAL A 92 -5.22 -1.71 -11.62
N GLN A 93 -5.53 -0.42 -11.69
CA GLN A 93 -4.53 0.64 -11.56
C GLN A 93 -3.80 0.58 -10.21
N LYS A 94 -4.53 0.45 -9.11
CA LYS A 94 -3.94 0.33 -7.76
C LYS A 94 -3.05 -0.91 -7.62
N LEU A 95 -3.44 -2.04 -8.21
CA LEU A 95 -2.64 -3.26 -8.20
C LEU A 95 -1.35 -3.12 -9.02
N LEU A 96 -1.40 -2.47 -10.17
CA LEU A 96 -0.23 -2.19 -11.00
C LEU A 96 0.75 -1.25 -10.29
N GLU A 97 0.25 -0.18 -9.69
CA GLU A 97 1.06 0.75 -8.89
C GLU A 97 1.73 0.03 -7.72
N TYR A 98 0.99 -0.76 -6.96
CA TYR A 98 1.53 -1.54 -5.85
C TYR A 98 2.60 -2.54 -6.31
N LYS A 99 2.37 -3.24 -7.42
CA LYS A 99 3.34 -4.17 -8.02
C LYS A 99 4.64 -3.45 -8.41
N MET A 100 4.53 -2.24 -8.97
CA MET A 100 5.69 -1.41 -9.32
C MET A 100 6.47 -1.00 -8.07
N TYR A 101 5.80 -0.50 -7.02
CA TYR A 101 6.46 -0.13 -5.76
C TYR A 101 7.11 -1.32 -5.07
N LYS A 102 6.45 -2.48 -5.08
CA LYS A 102 7.02 -3.72 -4.53
C LYS A 102 8.30 -4.12 -5.26
N TYR A 103 8.32 -4.04 -6.59
CA TYR A 103 9.52 -4.29 -7.38
C TYR A 103 10.64 -3.29 -7.04
N MET A 104 10.33 -2.00 -6.97
CA MET A 104 11.31 -0.97 -6.59
C MET A 104 11.87 -1.19 -5.18
N ALA A 105 11.06 -1.64 -4.23
CA ALA A 105 11.49 -1.97 -2.88
C ALA A 105 12.50 -3.13 -2.87
N TYR A 106 12.32 -4.14 -3.70
CA TYR A 106 13.30 -5.22 -3.88
C TYR A 106 14.63 -4.69 -4.43
N GLU A 107 14.59 -3.88 -5.47
CA GLU A 107 15.80 -3.28 -6.05
C GLU A 107 16.56 -2.41 -5.04
N LEU A 108 15.84 -1.62 -4.24
CA LEU A 108 16.44 -0.81 -3.19
C LEU A 108 17.04 -1.65 -2.07
N LYS A 109 16.42 -2.77 -1.72
CA LYS A 109 16.93 -3.69 -0.71
C LYS A 109 18.25 -4.33 -1.14
N ASP A 110 18.38 -4.72 -2.39
CA ASP A 110 19.62 -5.26 -2.94
C ASP A 110 20.74 -4.21 -2.92
N ARG A 111 20.41 -2.96 -3.33
CA ARG A 111 21.35 -1.83 -3.26
C ARG A 111 21.77 -1.50 -1.83
N GLN A 112 20.87 -1.65 -0.86
CA GLN A 112 21.16 -1.45 0.56
C GLN A 112 22.22 -2.45 1.05
N VAL A 113 22.16 -3.71 0.60
CA VAL A 113 23.17 -4.73 0.95
C VAL A 113 24.55 -4.36 0.43
N ASP A 114 24.62 -3.80 -0.78
CA ASP A 114 25.89 -3.34 -1.35
C ASP A 114 26.38 -2.05 -0.68
N ALA A 115 25.50 -1.12 -0.38
CA ALA A 115 25.83 0.11 0.33
C ALA A 115 26.33 -0.16 1.76
N ALA A 116 25.79 -1.19 2.44
CA ALA A 116 26.21 -1.57 3.78
C ALA A 116 27.66 -2.09 3.83
N LYS A 117 28.24 -2.47 2.70
CA LYS A 117 29.67 -2.86 2.59
C LYS A 117 30.61 -1.66 2.54
N THR A 118 30.07 -0.45 2.40
CA THR A 118 30.83 0.78 2.25
C THR A 118 30.92 1.52 3.57
N TRP A 119 32.12 1.77 4.04
CA TRP A 119 32.36 2.55 5.25
C TRP A 119 32.56 4.01 4.88
N PHE A 120 31.85 4.88 5.57
CA PHE A 120 32.00 6.33 5.38
C PHE A 120 32.75 6.92 6.58
N LYS A 121 33.54 7.93 6.31
CA LYS A 121 34.18 8.72 7.36
C LYS A 121 33.09 9.47 8.12
N ASP A 122 33.23 9.52 9.44
CA ASP A 122 32.39 10.37 10.28
C ASP A 122 32.43 11.84 9.84
N LYS A 123 31.31 12.54 10.00
CA LYS A 123 31.24 13.97 9.68
C LYS A 123 32.32 14.73 10.44
N THR A 124 33.27 15.28 9.72
CA THR A 124 34.27 16.19 10.29
C THR A 124 33.78 17.60 9.97
N LEU A 125 33.27 18.32 10.97
CA LEU A 125 32.97 19.73 10.82
C LEU A 125 34.30 20.51 10.83
N PRO A 126 34.56 21.44 9.89
CA PRO A 126 35.64 22.36 10.00
C PRO A 126 35.55 23.15 11.32
N LYS A 127 36.67 23.41 11.98
CA LYS A 127 36.69 24.12 13.28
C LYS A 127 36.00 25.50 13.24
N GLU A 128 36.00 26.12 12.07
CA GLU A 128 35.34 27.42 11.84
C GLU A 128 33.80 27.29 11.89
N ILE A 129 33.25 26.07 11.69
CA ILE A 129 31.80 25.80 11.71
C ILE A 129 31.40 25.23 13.07
N GLU A 130 32.31 24.59 13.81
CA GLU A 130 32.03 23.94 15.10
C GLU A 130 31.55 24.96 16.15
N ASP A 131 32.02 26.21 16.08
CA ASP A 131 31.64 27.32 16.94
C ASP A 131 30.51 28.20 16.38
N TYR A 132 30.06 27.95 15.14
CA TYR A 132 28.99 28.72 14.52
C TYR A 132 27.64 28.35 15.13
N ARG A 133 27.11 29.24 15.93
CA ARG A 133 25.72 29.20 16.41
C ARG A 133 24.95 30.28 15.69
N PRO A 134 24.11 29.94 14.69
CA PRO A 134 23.28 30.94 14.05
C PRO A 134 22.41 31.59 15.12
N PRO A 135 22.27 32.93 15.09
CA PRO A 135 21.35 33.59 16.03
C PRO A 135 19.94 33.01 15.74
N ILE A 136 19.37 32.39 16.74
CA ILE A 136 17.98 31.93 16.68
C ILE A 136 17.10 33.17 16.84
N ASP A 137 16.42 33.58 15.78
CA ASP A 137 15.36 34.56 15.92
C ASP A 137 14.18 33.93 16.64
N MET A 138 14.03 34.28 17.90
CA MET A 138 12.96 33.78 18.75
C MET A 138 11.57 34.18 18.26
N GLN A 139 11.46 35.26 17.47
CA GLN A 139 10.19 35.66 16.88
C GLN A 139 9.82 34.75 15.70
N GLU A 140 10.78 34.42 14.84
CA GLU A 140 10.57 33.49 13.73
C GLU A 140 10.30 32.06 14.22
N PHE A 141 10.99 31.62 15.29
CA PHE A 141 10.76 30.35 15.96
C PHE A 141 9.34 30.26 16.57
N CYS A 142 8.90 31.31 17.25
CA CYS A 142 7.55 31.39 17.81
C CYS A 142 6.46 31.41 16.74
N LEU A 143 6.69 32.09 15.61
CA LEU A 143 5.76 32.13 14.48
C LEU A 143 5.59 30.76 13.81
N LEU A 144 6.65 29.97 13.66
CA LEU A 144 6.57 28.61 13.16
C LEU A 144 5.70 27.70 14.06
N TYR A 145 5.85 27.83 15.38
CA TYR A 145 5.05 27.03 16.33
C TYR A 145 3.61 27.51 16.50
N THR A 146 3.33 28.80 16.29
CA THR A 146 1.96 29.32 16.40
C THR A 146 1.14 29.18 15.12
N SER A 147 1.77 29.00 13.97
CA SER A 147 1.06 28.76 12.72
C SER A 147 0.52 27.33 12.64
N ASP A 148 1.25 26.34 13.16
CA ASP A 148 0.80 24.94 13.21
C ASP A 148 -0.34 24.71 14.22
N ALA A 149 -0.45 25.57 15.24
CA ALA A 149 -1.49 25.45 16.26
C ALA A 149 -2.82 26.14 15.87
N ALA A 150 -2.87 26.82 14.72
CA ALA A 150 -4.07 27.52 14.24
C ALA A 150 -4.86 26.73 13.19
N ASP A 151 -4.38 25.58 12.75
CA ASP A 151 -5.00 24.71 11.73
C ASP A 151 -5.60 23.41 12.30
N GLU A 152 -5.73 23.28 13.65
CA GLU A 152 -6.50 22.20 14.29
C GLU A 152 -7.89 22.67 14.76
#